data_994a464886ff136a3cbb3532041beee3
#
_entry.id   994a464886ff136a3cbb3532041beee3
#
_cell.length_a   1.000
_cell.length_b   1.000
_cell.length_c   1.000
_cell.angle_alpha   90.00
_cell.angle_beta   90.00
_cell.angle_gamma   90.00
#
_symmetry.space_group_name_H-M   'P 1'
#
loop_
_entity.id
_entity.type
_entity.pdbx_description
1 polymer ?
#
loop_
_entity_poly.entity_id
_entity_poly.type
_entity_poly.pdbx_seq_one_letter_code
_entity_poly.pdbx_strand_id
1 'polypeptide(L)'
;MVRPHLPLNALRAFEASARHLSFTRAAIELCVTQAAVSHQVKSLEERLGVALFKRLPRGLMLTHEGESLLPVLCDSFDRIAGLLERFEGGHYRDVLTVGAVGTFTVGWLLPRLEDFQARHPFIDLRLSTHNNRVNIAA
;
A
#
# COMPACT_ATOMS: atom_id res chain seq x y z
N MET A 1 -13.14 -1.39 21.40
CA MET A 1 -13.39 -0.22 20.53
C MET A 1 -14.01 -0.68 19.22
N VAL A 2 -15.16 -0.13 18.89
CA VAL A 2 -15.83 -0.44 17.63
C VAL A 2 -15.17 0.37 16.51
N ARG A 3 -14.76 -0.32 15.45
CA ARG A 3 -14.18 0.36 14.30
C ARG A 3 -15.26 1.13 13.53
N PRO A 4 -15.03 2.39 13.14
CA PRO A 4 -16.00 3.10 12.33
C PRO A 4 -16.19 2.43 10.97
N HIS A 5 -17.35 2.64 10.36
CA HIS A 5 -17.61 2.15 9.02
C HIS A 5 -16.65 2.80 8.02
N LEU A 6 -15.95 1.96 7.27
CA LEU A 6 -15.01 2.43 6.24
C LEU A 6 -15.69 2.43 4.86
N PRO A 7 -15.73 3.55 4.16
CA PRO A 7 -16.33 3.63 2.82
C PRO A 7 -15.34 3.09 1.76
N LEU A 8 -15.17 1.78 1.71
CA LEU A 8 -14.10 1.14 0.91
C LEU A 8 -14.20 1.45 -0.58
N ASN A 9 -15.40 1.46 -1.16
CA ASN A 9 -15.56 1.76 -2.58
C ASN A 9 -15.17 3.22 -2.90
N ALA A 10 -15.52 4.14 -2.03
CA ALA A 10 -15.15 5.55 -2.19
C ALA A 10 -13.62 5.74 -2.01
N LEU A 11 -13.02 5.04 -1.06
CA LEU A 11 -11.56 5.07 -0.85
C LEU A 11 -10.82 4.48 -2.04
N ARG A 12 -11.31 3.39 -2.63
CA ARG A 12 -10.74 2.82 -3.85
C ARG A 12 -10.87 3.79 -5.04
N ALA A 13 -12.02 4.41 -5.20
CA ALA A 13 -12.24 5.41 -6.25
C ALA A 13 -11.28 6.59 -6.10
N PHE A 14 -11.11 7.10 -4.90
CA PHE A 14 -10.17 8.17 -4.60
C PHE A 14 -8.72 7.76 -4.91
N GLU A 15 -8.29 6.61 -4.41
CA GLU A 15 -6.90 6.14 -4.56
C GLU A 15 -6.53 5.96 -6.04
N ALA A 16 -7.39 5.33 -6.83
CA ALA A 16 -7.16 5.16 -8.27
C ALA A 16 -7.16 6.51 -9.01
N SER A 17 -8.10 7.39 -8.68
CA SER A 17 -8.17 8.73 -9.27
C SER A 17 -6.95 9.57 -8.96
N ALA A 18 -6.43 9.46 -7.75
CA ALA A 18 -5.25 10.19 -7.31
C ALA A 18 -3.96 9.69 -7.98
N ARG A 19 -3.80 8.37 -8.11
CA ARG A 19 -2.63 7.79 -8.79
C ARG A 19 -2.59 8.19 -10.28
N HIS A 20 -3.72 8.19 -10.92
CA HIS A 20 -3.83 8.56 -12.34
C HIS A 20 -3.99 10.07 -12.57
N LEU A 21 -4.37 10.82 -11.54
CA LEU A 21 -4.83 12.21 -11.66
C LEU A 21 -5.89 12.37 -12.75
N SER A 22 -6.79 11.39 -12.84
CA SER A 22 -7.82 11.29 -13.86
C SER A 22 -8.96 10.38 -13.41
N PHE A 23 -10.18 10.87 -13.47
CA PHE A 23 -11.36 10.04 -13.21
C PHE A 23 -11.60 9.03 -14.34
N THR A 24 -11.30 9.40 -15.57
CA THR A 24 -11.44 8.52 -16.73
C THR A 24 -10.53 7.30 -16.63
N ARG A 25 -9.26 7.50 -16.31
CA ARG A 25 -8.30 6.40 -16.16
C ARG A 25 -8.61 5.54 -14.95
N ALA A 26 -9.03 6.15 -13.85
CA ALA A 26 -9.47 5.41 -12.67
C ALA A 26 -10.67 4.52 -12.99
N ALA A 27 -11.64 5.03 -13.76
CA ALA A 27 -12.79 4.25 -14.18
C ALA A 27 -12.41 3.03 -15.01
N ILE A 28 -11.43 3.16 -15.91
CA ILE A 28 -10.90 2.05 -16.69
C ILE A 28 -10.26 0.99 -15.78
N GLU A 29 -9.41 1.41 -14.85
CA GLU A 29 -8.77 0.49 -13.89
C GLU A 29 -9.80 -0.26 -13.05
N LEU A 30 -10.82 0.43 -12.55
CA LEU A 30 -11.82 -0.14 -11.65
C LEU A 30 -12.97 -0.83 -12.39
N CYS A 31 -12.99 -0.81 -13.72
CA CYS A 31 -14.04 -1.40 -14.54
C CYS A 31 -15.43 -0.84 -14.22
N VAL A 32 -15.53 0.46 -14.04
CA VAL A 32 -16.77 1.18 -13.77
C VAL A 32 -16.86 2.42 -14.67
N THR A 33 -17.98 3.16 -14.59
CA THR A 33 -18.13 4.40 -15.35
C THR A 33 -17.39 5.55 -14.69
N GLN A 34 -17.02 6.56 -15.49
CA GLN A 34 -16.42 7.78 -14.96
C GLN A 34 -17.38 8.51 -13.99
N ALA A 35 -18.67 8.50 -14.30
CA ALA A 35 -19.69 9.09 -13.43
C ALA A 35 -19.73 8.40 -12.06
N ALA A 36 -19.59 7.07 -12.02
CA ALA A 36 -19.55 6.33 -10.77
C ALA A 36 -18.33 6.69 -9.94
N VAL A 37 -17.15 6.80 -10.55
CA VAL A 37 -15.92 7.23 -9.85
C VAL A 37 -16.07 8.64 -9.30
N SER A 38 -16.51 9.57 -10.11
CA SER A 38 -16.72 10.96 -9.72
C SER A 38 -17.73 11.08 -8.56
N HIS A 39 -18.81 10.31 -8.61
CA HIS A 39 -19.82 10.28 -7.56
C HIS A 39 -19.25 9.73 -6.25
N GLN A 40 -18.48 8.66 -6.30
CA GLN A 40 -17.85 8.06 -5.13
C GLN A 40 -16.86 9.02 -4.46
N VAL A 41 -16.05 9.70 -5.26
CA VAL A 41 -15.09 10.69 -4.74
C VAL A 41 -15.81 11.86 -4.09
N LYS A 42 -16.87 12.38 -4.75
CA LYS A 42 -17.68 13.47 -4.20
C LYS A 42 -18.36 13.07 -2.88
N SER A 43 -18.91 11.87 -2.82
CA SER A 43 -19.51 11.31 -1.60
C SER A 43 -18.47 11.24 -0.45
N LEU A 44 -17.25 10.84 -0.76
CA LEU A 44 -16.16 10.80 0.23
C LEU A 44 -15.82 12.21 0.73
N GLU A 45 -15.69 13.18 -0.18
CA GLU A 45 -15.42 14.58 0.17
C GLU A 45 -16.54 15.16 1.05
N GLU A 46 -17.79 14.87 0.74
CA GLU A 46 -18.94 15.31 1.54
C GLU A 46 -18.93 14.71 2.94
N ARG A 47 -18.61 13.42 3.04
CA ARG A 47 -18.50 12.73 4.33
C ARG A 47 -17.38 13.30 5.19
N LEU A 48 -16.23 13.60 4.60
CA LEU A 48 -15.06 14.15 5.31
C LEU A 48 -15.18 15.64 5.59
N GLY A 49 -16.04 16.35 4.84
CA GLY A 49 -16.16 17.80 4.94
C GLY A 49 -14.99 18.57 4.36
N VAL A 50 -14.16 17.92 3.52
CA VAL A 50 -13.01 18.54 2.87
C VAL A 50 -12.94 18.10 1.41
N ALA A 51 -12.40 18.96 0.54
CA ALA A 51 -12.11 18.60 -0.83
C ALA A 51 -10.79 17.80 -0.88
N LEU A 52 -10.76 16.76 -1.67
CA LEU A 52 -9.56 15.92 -1.89
C LEU A 52 -8.89 16.26 -3.22
N PHE A 53 -9.66 16.78 -4.17
CA PHE A 53 -9.19 17.22 -5.48
C PHE A 53 -9.55 18.67 -5.77
N LYS A 54 -8.65 19.34 -6.48
CA LYS A 54 -8.94 20.55 -7.22
C LYS A 54 -9.17 20.17 -8.67
N ARG A 55 -10.30 20.60 -9.25
CA ARG A 55 -10.60 20.36 -10.65
C ARG A 55 -10.04 21.52 -11.48
N LEU A 56 -9.09 21.19 -12.36
CA LEU A 56 -8.49 22.13 -13.29
C LEU A 56 -9.11 21.95 -14.66
N PRO A 57 -9.01 22.95 -15.57
CA PRO A 57 -9.52 22.82 -16.94
C PRO A 57 -8.94 21.62 -17.69
N ARG A 58 -7.75 21.17 -17.34
CA ARG A 58 -7.03 20.07 -17.99
C ARG A 58 -6.60 18.98 -17.02
N GLY A 59 -7.41 18.62 -16.06
CA GLY A 59 -7.10 17.50 -15.18
C GLY A 59 -7.44 17.75 -13.73
N LEU A 60 -6.85 16.93 -12.87
CA LEU A 60 -7.04 16.96 -11.43
C LEU A 60 -5.72 17.28 -10.72
N MET A 61 -5.84 17.98 -9.62
CA MET A 61 -4.75 18.18 -8.68
C MET A 61 -5.23 17.78 -7.30
N LEU A 62 -4.35 17.17 -6.50
CA LEU A 62 -4.66 16.84 -5.11
C LEU A 62 -4.65 18.11 -4.26
N THR A 63 -5.57 18.19 -3.32
CA THR A 63 -5.50 19.16 -2.23
C THR A 63 -4.48 18.68 -1.19
N HIS A 64 -4.19 19.50 -0.20
CA HIS A 64 -3.31 19.09 0.92
C HIS A 64 -3.88 17.85 1.64
N GLU A 65 -5.18 17.80 1.85
CA GLU A 65 -5.87 16.65 2.44
C GLU A 65 -5.76 15.41 1.56
N GLY A 66 -5.90 15.57 0.25
CA GLY A 66 -5.72 14.47 -0.71
C GLY A 66 -4.29 13.93 -0.70
N GLU A 67 -3.30 14.81 -0.64
CA GLU A 67 -1.88 14.42 -0.54
C GLU A 67 -1.57 13.67 0.76
N SER A 68 -2.26 14.00 1.84
CA SER A 68 -2.09 13.29 3.12
C SER A 68 -2.76 11.93 3.13
N LEU A 69 -3.91 11.80 2.49
CA LEU A 69 -4.68 10.54 2.47
C LEU A 69 -4.08 9.50 1.53
N LEU A 70 -3.56 9.91 0.38
CA LEU A 70 -3.11 9.00 -0.67
C LEU A 70 -2.02 8.01 -0.20
N PRO A 71 -0.93 8.42 0.46
CA PRO A 71 0.10 7.48 0.90
C PRO A 71 -0.43 6.41 1.87
N VAL A 72 -1.32 6.79 2.75
CA VAL A 72 -1.94 5.87 3.73
C VAL A 72 -2.75 4.81 3.00
N LEU A 73 -3.54 5.19 2.00
CA LEU A 73 -4.35 4.24 1.22
C LEU A 73 -3.49 3.35 0.35
N CYS A 74 -2.49 3.89 -0.33
CA CYS A 74 -1.57 3.10 -1.15
C CYS A 74 -0.87 2.03 -0.32
N ASP A 75 -0.30 2.40 0.82
CA ASP A 75 0.38 1.47 1.71
C ASP A 75 -0.59 0.40 2.25
N SER A 76 -1.76 0.81 2.70
CA SER A 76 -2.76 -0.11 3.25
C SER A 76 -3.28 -1.08 2.19
N PHE A 77 -3.62 -0.60 1.00
CA PHE A 77 -4.12 -1.44 -0.09
C PHE A 77 -3.05 -2.40 -0.60
N ASP A 78 -1.80 -1.96 -0.70
CA ASP A 78 -0.69 -2.81 -1.11
C ASP A 78 -0.45 -3.95 -0.11
N ARG A 79 -0.56 -3.66 1.19
CA ARG A 79 -0.44 -4.67 2.24
C ARG A 79 -1.57 -5.70 2.15
N ILE A 80 -2.79 -5.25 1.95
CA ILE A 80 -3.94 -6.15 1.79
C ILE A 80 -3.76 -7.01 0.54
N ALA A 81 -3.45 -6.38 -0.59
CA ALA A 81 -3.25 -7.08 -1.86
C ALA A 81 -2.14 -8.14 -1.76
N GLY A 82 -1.01 -7.79 -1.15
CA GLY A 82 0.11 -8.71 -0.99
C GLY A 82 -0.24 -9.94 -0.14
N LEU A 83 -1.03 -9.76 0.91
CA LEU A 83 -1.48 -10.88 1.74
C LEU A 83 -2.47 -11.77 1.00
N LEU A 84 -3.44 -11.17 0.29
CA LEU A 84 -4.42 -11.92 -0.50
C LEU A 84 -3.75 -12.73 -1.60
N GLU A 85 -2.77 -12.19 -2.28
CA GLU A 85 -1.98 -12.92 -3.29
C GLU A 85 -1.31 -14.16 -2.71
N ARG A 86 -0.77 -14.05 -1.50
CA ARG A 86 -0.16 -15.21 -0.83
C ARG A 86 -1.16 -16.29 -0.50
N PHE A 87 -2.36 -15.93 -0.05
CA PHE A 87 -3.43 -16.89 0.19
C PHE A 87 -3.90 -17.56 -1.10
N GLU A 88 -4.12 -16.77 -2.15
CA GLU A 88 -4.57 -17.26 -3.47
C GLU A 88 -3.53 -18.17 -4.13
N GLY A 89 -2.25 -17.86 -3.94
CA GLY A 89 -1.16 -18.68 -4.45
C GLY A 89 -0.95 -20.02 -3.71
N GLY A 90 -1.66 -20.26 -2.63
CA GLY A 90 -1.48 -21.45 -1.79
C GLY A 90 -0.14 -21.49 -1.07
N HIS A 91 0.58 -20.38 -1.02
CA HIS A 91 1.91 -20.24 -0.43
C HIS A 91 1.91 -19.22 0.70
N TYR A 92 0.97 -19.36 1.64
CA TYR A 92 1.01 -18.51 2.81
C TYR A 92 2.24 -18.85 3.65
N ARG A 93 3.14 -17.89 3.76
CA ARG A 93 4.32 -17.95 4.63
C ARG A 93 4.43 -16.62 5.39
N ASP A 94 4.77 -16.72 6.66
CA ASP A 94 5.15 -15.52 7.39
C ASP A 94 6.44 -14.94 6.79
N VAL A 95 6.46 -13.62 6.60
CA VAL A 95 7.62 -12.92 6.06
C VAL A 95 8.35 -12.25 7.20
N LEU A 96 9.62 -12.60 7.37
CA LEU A 96 10.54 -11.94 8.27
C LEU A 96 11.61 -11.21 7.46
N THR A 97 11.67 -9.88 7.61
CA THR A 97 12.71 -9.08 6.97
C THR A 97 13.74 -8.68 8.02
N VAL A 98 14.99 -9.01 7.77
CA VAL A 98 16.11 -8.66 8.66
C VAL A 98 16.99 -7.64 7.95
N GLY A 99 17.19 -6.47 8.58
CA GLY A 99 18.12 -5.46 8.12
C GLY A 99 19.45 -5.57 8.86
N ALA A 100 20.55 -5.56 8.13
CA ALA A 100 21.88 -5.65 8.73
C ALA A 100 22.95 -4.91 7.91
N VAL A 101 24.03 -4.54 8.56
CA VAL A 101 25.21 -3.95 7.90
C VAL A 101 25.96 -5.04 7.15
N GLY A 102 26.46 -4.74 5.94
CA GLY A 102 27.04 -5.73 5.02
C GLY A 102 28.12 -6.63 5.62
N THR A 103 29.09 -6.07 6.35
CA THR A 103 30.16 -6.83 7.01
C THR A 103 29.65 -7.78 8.09
N PHE A 104 28.69 -7.35 8.87
CA PHE A 104 28.06 -8.16 9.90
C PHE A 104 27.23 -9.31 9.26
N THR A 105 26.55 -9.02 8.17
CA THR A 105 25.73 -10.00 7.45
C THR A 105 26.54 -11.19 6.97
N VAL A 106 27.67 -10.93 6.29
CA VAL A 106 28.49 -12.01 5.69
C VAL A 106 29.20 -12.85 6.74
N GLY A 107 29.77 -12.21 7.76
CA GLY A 107 30.61 -12.90 8.74
C GLY A 107 29.84 -13.64 9.84
N TRP A 108 28.73 -13.08 10.28
CA TRP A 108 28.02 -13.58 11.47
C TRP A 108 26.58 -13.99 11.19
N LEU A 109 25.84 -13.18 10.47
CA LEU A 109 24.38 -13.32 10.35
C LEU A 109 23.97 -14.44 9.37
N LEU A 110 24.59 -14.53 8.19
CA LEU A 110 24.22 -15.51 7.17
C LEU A 110 24.25 -16.95 7.66
N PRO A 111 25.32 -17.44 8.35
CA PRO A 111 25.33 -18.80 8.87
C PRO A 111 24.22 -19.08 9.88
N ARG A 112 23.83 -18.05 10.66
CA ARG A 112 22.76 -18.19 11.65
C ARG A 112 21.39 -18.13 11.03
N LEU A 113 21.22 -17.39 9.94
CA LEU A 113 19.98 -17.34 9.18
C LEU A 113 19.69 -18.66 8.48
N GLU A 114 20.70 -19.34 7.97
CA GLU A 114 20.54 -20.68 7.38
C GLU A 114 20.03 -21.69 8.41
N ASP A 115 20.58 -21.68 9.61
CA ASP A 115 20.12 -22.52 10.72
C ASP A 115 18.68 -22.16 11.14
N PHE A 116 18.38 -20.88 11.24
CA PHE A 116 17.02 -20.41 11.53
C PHE A 116 16.01 -20.86 10.47
N GLN A 117 16.36 -20.73 9.18
CA GLN A 117 15.50 -21.11 8.08
C GLN A 117 15.25 -22.63 8.04
N ALA A 118 16.26 -23.43 8.39
CA ALA A 118 16.12 -24.88 8.51
C ALA A 118 15.16 -25.29 9.64
N ARG A 119 15.16 -24.54 10.76
CA ARG A 119 14.26 -24.76 11.90
C ARG A 119 12.86 -24.22 11.67
N HIS A 120 12.71 -23.21 10.83
CA HIS A 120 11.44 -22.52 10.55
C HIS A 120 11.15 -22.44 9.05
N PRO A 121 10.87 -23.58 8.39
CA PRO A 121 10.72 -23.63 6.94
C PRO A 121 9.49 -22.88 6.42
N PHE A 122 8.55 -22.51 7.30
CA PHE A 122 7.34 -21.78 6.94
C PHE A 122 7.53 -20.25 6.96
N ILE A 123 8.70 -19.76 7.33
CA ILE A 123 9.02 -18.35 7.36
C ILE A 123 9.80 -17.99 6.10
N ASP A 124 9.27 -17.04 5.33
CA ASP A 124 9.97 -16.44 4.20
C ASP A 124 10.92 -15.37 4.73
N LEU A 125 12.21 -15.68 4.74
CA LEU A 125 13.24 -14.82 5.28
C LEU A 125 13.79 -13.91 4.19
N ARG A 126 13.68 -12.60 4.41
CA ARG A 126 14.23 -11.57 3.51
C ARG A 126 15.34 -10.82 4.20
N LEU A 127 16.48 -10.69 3.52
CA LEU A 127 17.63 -9.98 4.01
C LEU A 127 17.80 -8.66 3.26
N SER A 128 17.87 -7.57 4.00
CA SER A 128 18.17 -6.25 3.45
C SER A 128 19.50 -5.77 4.02
N THR A 129 20.44 -5.43 3.14
CA THR A 129 21.74 -4.86 3.55
C THR A 129 21.74 -3.37 3.26
N HIS A 130 22.09 -2.57 4.26
CA HIS A 130 22.21 -1.12 4.11
C HIS A 130 23.62 -0.66 4.45
N ASN A 131 24.19 0.09 3.54
CA ASN A 131 25.41 0.84 3.84
C ASN A 131 25.02 2.15 4.52
N ASN A 132 25.27 2.25 5.83
CA ASN A 132 25.26 3.48 6.62
C ASN A 132 23.95 4.20 6.91
N ARG A 133 22.78 3.62 6.72
CA ARG A 133 21.55 4.20 7.32
C ARG A 133 20.63 3.08 7.75
N VAL A 134 20.29 3.10 9.03
CA VAL A 134 19.31 2.17 9.60
C VAL A 134 17.92 2.59 9.14
N ASN A 135 17.53 2.12 7.96
CA ASN A 135 16.12 2.04 7.63
C ASN A 135 15.75 0.58 7.65
N ILE A 136 15.20 0.14 8.76
CA ILE A 136 14.51 -1.13 8.81
C ILE A 136 13.19 -0.90 8.09
N ALA A 137 13.20 -1.12 6.79
CA ALA A 137 11.97 -1.17 6.04
C ALA A 137 11.32 -2.51 6.35
N ALA A 138 10.19 -2.44 7.00
CA ALA A 138 9.32 -3.59 7.17
C ALA A 138 8.76 -4.03 5.81
#